data_dc7ddd8bfb4b2c7afc6007c35ab01211
#
_entry.id   dc7ddd8bfb4b2c7afc6007c35ab01211
#
_cell.length_a   1.000
_cell.length_b   1.000
_cell.length_c   1.000
_cell.angle_alpha   90.00
_cell.angle_beta   90.00
_cell.angle_gamma   90.00
#
_symmetry.space_group_name_H-M   'P 1'
#
loop_
_entity.id
_entity.type
_entity.pdbx_description
1 polymer ?
#
loop_
_entity_poly.entity_id
_entity_poly.type
_entity_poly.pdbx_seq_one_letter_code
_entity_poly.pdbx_strand_id
1 'polypeptide(L)'
;MTYRKNIIQIYLYAILLLSTSFINAFDGIPNESTYCATWSSSQYLTEPNNMPPIPLSNNSIRQIVHISVSSPTIRLKLSNIVGDSNLEIKGVSIANSVSQGSGEIDLLTLTQITFDRKESVVIPAYSEVYSDPFYYPLKVQSEVAISIYFGEVPSKLTSHAGSRTFSFIEQGNKINEKTFSHDNKTAHWYIISAIEVSSYPTKKAVVCFGDSITDGRGSTDDKQNRWTDVLSKKLYLNDGTINLATVNAGIGATLVTTNAQERFERDVINIKGSTYIIVLYGVNDILFSNSKAEDIIEAYKALITKAHKNNKFIFGGTILPFGTNSNYNEEREKVRQEVNNWIRNAGKDKEGFDYCFDFDKLTRDSNDEKSLSKECDSGDGLHPSPEGYVKMVEAIDNLKVFTVDPEFEGEDDLEIKDKIGLKFKLDFNLEKDEEVKIKVEGRSKGSYGFRILTNDDEGNKTSDYYYTGKIENGSFEINTSLKVNEISNYLVIRRPMSTINIDKIILSNVEIEAKSGKKSLSPKKEGKFIE
;
A
#
# COMPACT_ATOMS: atom_id res chain seq x y z
N MET A 1 -6.11 50.53 -40.80
CA MET A 1 -5.04 50.13 -39.85
C MET A 1 -5.55 49.72 -38.47
N THR A 2 -6.68 50.20 -38.00
CA THR A 2 -7.27 49.96 -36.66
C THR A 2 -7.82 48.52 -36.48
N TYR A 3 -8.34 47.91 -37.49
CA TYR A 3 -8.97 46.57 -37.43
C TYR A 3 -7.94 45.42 -37.19
N ARG A 4 -6.71 45.55 -37.73
CA ARG A 4 -5.64 44.55 -37.52
C ARG A 4 -5.05 44.59 -36.12
N LYS A 5 -5.03 45.74 -35.45
CA LYS A 5 -4.54 45.87 -34.05
C LYS A 5 -5.49 45.19 -33.07
N ASN A 6 -6.80 45.28 -33.28
CA ASN A 6 -7.77 44.64 -32.37
C ASN A 6 -7.79 43.12 -32.49
N ILE A 7 -7.53 42.55 -33.66
CA ILE A 7 -7.44 41.10 -33.86
C ILE A 7 -6.18 40.54 -33.18
N ILE A 8 -5.05 41.22 -33.25
CA ILE A 8 -3.82 40.80 -32.60
C ILE A 8 -3.95 40.88 -31.06
N GLN A 9 -4.64 41.90 -30.53
CA GLN A 9 -4.92 41.97 -29.09
C GLN A 9 -5.85 40.85 -28.59
N ILE A 10 -6.87 40.47 -29.40
CA ILE A 10 -7.76 39.35 -29.04
C ILE A 10 -7.00 38.02 -29.08
N TYR A 11 -6.11 37.79 -30.01
CA TYR A 11 -5.26 36.59 -30.03
C TYR A 11 -4.25 36.55 -28.90
N LEU A 12 -3.66 37.68 -28.52
CA LEU A 12 -2.77 37.77 -27.34
C LEU A 12 -3.53 37.55 -26.03
N TYR A 13 -4.76 38.06 -25.90
CA TYR A 13 -5.60 37.77 -24.72
C TYR A 13 -6.08 36.32 -24.67
N ALA A 14 -6.40 35.70 -25.81
CA ALA A 14 -6.75 34.28 -25.87
C ALA A 14 -5.56 33.36 -25.56
N ILE A 15 -4.34 33.71 -25.98
CA ILE A 15 -3.11 32.98 -25.65
C ILE A 15 -2.77 33.18 -24.15
N LEU A 16 -2.99 34.39 -23.61
CA LEU A 16 -2.76 34.65 -22.16
C LEU A 16 -3.79 33.91 -21.30
N LEU A 17 -5.06 33.85 -21.69
CA LEU A 17 -6.10 33.07 -21.01
C LEU A 17 -5.87 31.55 -21.12
N LEU A 18 -5.39 31.07 -22.27
CA LEU A 18 -4.99 29.67 -22.44
C LEU A 18 -3.75 29.34 -21.60
N SER A 19 -2.76 30.24 -21.52
CA SER A 19 -1.57 30.03 -20.68
C SER A 19 -1.88 30.06 -19.18
N THR A 20 -2.80 30.92 -18.72
CA THR A 20 -3.26 30.94 -17.32
C THR A 20 -4.14 29.74 -16.99
N SER A 21 -4.93 29.23 -17.95
CA SER A 21 -5.69 27.98 -17.77
C SER A 21 -4.79 26.75 -17.73
N PHE A 22 -3.66 26.76 -18.44
CA PHE A 22 -2.65 25.69 -18.35
C PHE A 22 -1.81 25.77 -17.06
N ILE A 23 -1.55 26.96 -16.51
CA ILE A 23 -0.84 27.11 -15.25
C ILE A 23 -1.70 26.66 -14.06
N ASN A 24 -3.02 26.91 -14.09
CA ASN A 24 -3.94 26.42 -13.06
C ASN A 24 -4.25 24.91 -13.15
N ALA A 25 -3.89 24.24 -14.25
CA ALA A 25 -4.01 22.79 -14.37
C ALA A 25 -2.82 22.03 -13.70
N PHE A 26 -1.76 22.74 -13.28
CA PHE A 26 -0.58 22.16 -12.63
C PHE A 26 -0.54 22.35 -11.11
N ASP A 27 -1.52 23.05 -10.50
CA ASP A 27 -1.62 23.18 -9.03
C ASP A 27 -2.18 21.93 -8.31
N GLY A 28 -2.35 20.83 -9.03
CA GLY A 28 -2.79 19.55 -8.49
C GLY A 28 -1.68 18.52 -8.40
N ILE A 29 -0.54 18.81 -7.74
CA ILE A 29 0.33 17.72 -7.26
C ILE A 29 -0.52 16.93 -6.28
N PRO A 30 -0.82 15.64 -6.56
CA PRO A 30 -1.64 14.85 -5.67
C PRO A 30 -1.01 14.82 -4.27
N ASN A 31 -1.80 15.07 -3.23
CA ASN A 31 -1.36 14.91 -1.85
C ASN A 31 -0.90 13.45 -1.63
N GLU A 32 -0.02 13.18 -0.67
CA GLU A 32 0.50 11.85 -0.32
C GLU A 32 -0.60 10.78 -0.13
N SER A 33 -1.79 11.19 0.34
CA SER A 33 -2.97 10.33 0.49
C SER A 33 -3.65 9.95 -0.83
N THR A 34 -3.25 10.53 -1.97
CA THR A 34 -3.90 10.35 -3.27
C THR A 34 -3.16 9.41 -4.22
N TYR A 35 -2.25 8.60 -3.70
CA TYR A 35 -1.55 7.58 -4.49
C TYR A 35 -2.01 6.17 -4.12
N CYS A 36 -1.90 5.24 -5.09
CA CYS A 36 -2.10 3.81 -4.91
C CYS A 36 -0.96 3.05 -5.60
N ALA A 37 -0.38 2.09 -4.91
CA ALA A 37 0.63 1.23 -5.52
C ALA A 37 -0.01 0.32 -6.57
N THR A 38 0.44 0.43 -7.81
CA THR A 38 0.05 -0.50 -8.88
C THR A 38 0.98 -1.72 -8.95
N TRP A 39 2.18 -1.58 -8.45
CA TRP A 39 3.20 -2.61 -8.28
C TRP A 39 4.09 -2.25 -7.10
N SER A 40 4.50 -3.24 -6.33
CA SER A 40 5.56 -3.10 -5.32
C SER A 40 6.33 -4.40 -5.14
N SER A 41 7.52 -4.30 -4.56
CA SER A 41 8.32 -5.43 -4.10
C SER A 41 8.83 -5.19 -2.67
N SER A 42 8.75 -6.23 -1.84
CA SER A 42 9.29 -6.21 -0.48
C SER A 42 10.82 -6.28 -0.52
N GLN A 43 11.47 -5.29 0.04
CA GLN A 43 12.92 -5.13 -0.05
C GLN A 43 13.64 -5.78 1.14
N TYR A 44 14.78 -6.42 0.86
CA TYR A 44 15.68 -6.98 1.86
C TYR A 44 17.14 -6.97 1.38
N LEU A 45 18.06 -7.40 2.25
CA LEU A 45 19.49 -7.47 1.93
C LEU A 45 19.75 -8.54 0.88
N THR A 46 20.46 -8.18 -0.18
CA THR A 46 20.87 -9.12 -1.22
C THR A 46 21.82 -10.16 -0.64
N GLU A 47 21.44 -11.41 -0.72
CA GLU A 47 22.31 -12.52 -0.34
C GLU A 47 23.44 -12.73 -1.37
N PRO A 48 24.59 -13.31 -0.98
CA PRO A 48 25.72 -13.51 -1.90
C PRO A 48 25.36 -14.21 -3.21
N ASN A 49 24.46 -15.20 -3.17
CA ASN A 49 24.03 -15.97 -4.35
C ASN A 49 23.07 -15.20 -5.27
N ASN A 50 22.52 -14.08 -4.79
CA ASN A 50 21.56 -13.24 -5.49
C ASN A 50 22.18 -11.91 -5.95
N MET A 51 23.49 -11.75 -5.80
CA MET A 51 24.20 -10.58 -6.31
C MET A 51 24.11 -10.48 -7.83
N PRO A 52 24.10 -9.27 -8.40
CA PRO A 52 24.06 -9.09 -9.85
C PRO A 52 25.24 -9.80 -10.53
N PRO A 53 25.05 -10.40 -11.74
CA PRO A 53 26.10 -11.12 -12.44
C PRO A 53 27.31 -10.26 -12.82
N ILE A 54 27.14 -8.94 -12.94
CA ILE A 54 28.21 -7.94 -13.02
C ILE A 54 27.89 -6.79 -12.06
N PRO A 55 28.91 -6.05 -11.56
CA PRO A 55 28.68 -4.92 -10.64
C PRO A 55 27.73 -3.88 -11.21
N LEU A 56 26.85 -3.32 -10.37
CA LEU A 56 25.94 -2.23 -10.78
C LEU A 56 26.65 -0.87 -10.85
N SER A 57 27.74 -0.65 -10.10
CA SER A 57 28.48 0.62 -10.11
C SER A 57 28.93 1.00 -11.50
N ASN A 58 28.57 2.20 -11.96
CA ASN A 58 28.79 2.74 -13.31
C ASN A 58 28.23 1.90 -14.46
N ASN A 59 27.22 1.08 -14.18
CA ASN A 59 26.50 0.26 -15.15
C ASN A 59 24.99 0.52 -15.11
N SER A 60 24.28 0.03 -16.11
CA SER A 60 22.83 0.17 -16.23
C SER A 60 22.12 -1.16 -16.00
N ILE A 61 20.98 -1.13 -15.29
CA ILE A 61 20.07 -2.25 -15.17
C ILE A 61 18.73 -1.88 -15.79
N ARG A 62 18.08 -2.82 -16.46
CA ARG A 62 16.69 -2.74 -16.93
C ARG A 62 15.87 -3.81 -16.25
N GLN A 63 14.80 -3.43 -15.57
CA GLN A 63 13.96 -4.29 -14.75
C GLN A 63 12.52 -4.20 -15.23
N ILE A 64 11.89 -5.36 -15.42
CA ILE A 64 10.52 -5.45 -15.94
C ILE A 64 9.56 -5.63 -14.78
N VAL A 65 8.44 -4.89 -14.80
CA VAL A 65 7.39 -4.97 -13.79
C VAL A 65 6.01 -4.98 -14.44
N HIS A 66 5.06 -5.66 -13.80
CA HIS A 66 3.70 -5.86 -14.30
C HIS A 66 2.71 -4.92 -13.61
N ILE A 67 1.85 -4.26 -14.37
CA ILE A 67 0.95 -3.20 -13.90
C ILE A 67 -0.44 -3.75 -13.59
N SER A 68 -0.94 -3.56 -12.37
CA SER A 68 -2.25 -4.04 -11.93
C SER A 68 -3.38 -3.04 -12.12
N VAL A 69 -3.14 -1.74 -11.92
CA VAL A 69 -4.08 -0.64 -12.20
C VAL A 69 -3.37 0.51 -12.87
N SER A 70 -4.13 1.38 -13.54
CA SER A 70 -3.57 2.49 -14.30
C SER A 70 -4.06 3.86 -13.84
N SER A 71 -3.24 4.87 -14.10
CA SER A 71 -3.57 6.30 -14.06
C SER A 71 -2.58 7.03 -14.98
N PRO A 72 -2.94 8.18 -15.53
CA PRO A 72 -2.00 8.93 -16.37
C PRO A 72 -0.85 9.59 -15.60
N THR A 73 -0.97 9.77 -14.29
CA THR A 73 0.09 10.32 -13.45
C THR A 73 0.63 9.25 -12.52
N ILE A 74 1.94 9.06 -12.56
CA ILE A 74 2.63 8.04 -11.77
C ILE A 74 3.87 8.62 -11.08
N ARG A 75 4.40 7.87 -10.10
CA ARG A 75 5.73 8.10 -9.51
C ARG A 75 6.41 6.77 -9.23
N LEU A 76 7.73 6.78 -9.24
CA LEU A 76 8.59 5.64 -8.92
C LEU A 76 9.15 5.79 -7.50
N LYS A 77 9.21 4.70 -6.75
CA LYS A 77 9.90 4.63 -5.46
C LYS A 77 11.17 3.79 -5.60
N LEU A 78 12.31 4.35 -5.22
CA LEU A 78 13.60 3.67 -5.15
C LEU A 78 14.04 3.52 -3.69
N SER A 79 14.69 2.40 -3.37
CA SER A 79 15.00 2.01 -2.00
C SER A 79 16.49 1.66 -1.81
N ASN A 80 17.08 2.26 -0.79
CA ASN A 80 18.39 1.92 -0.24
C ASN A 80 18.24 1.50 1.23
N ILE A 81 17.10 0.87 1.57
CA ILE A 81 16.65 0.63 2.96
C ILE A 81 17.58 -0.28 3.77
N VAL A 82 18.40 -1.10 3.10
CA VAL A 82 19.40 -1.95 3.75
C VAL A 82 20.83 -1.56 3.42
N GLY A 83 21.01 -0.60 2.52
CA GLY A 83 22.34 -0.09 2.17
C GLY A 83 22.94 0.72 3.31
N ASP A 84 24.21 0.48 3.61
CA ASP A 84 24.97 1.08 4.72
C ASP A 84 25.81 2.31 4.30
N SER A 85 25.71 2.70 3.03
CA SER A 85 26.31 3.91 2.46
C SER A 85 25.37 4.53 1.42
N ASN A 86 25.73 5.69 0.91
CA ASN A 86 24.97 6.37 -0.13
C ASN A 86 24.91 5.54 -1.41
N LEU A 87 23.72 5.50 -2.03
CA LEU A 87 23.51 4.96 -3.36
C LEU A 87 23.37 6.11 -4.35
N GLU A 88 24.25 6.16 -5.35
CA GLU A 88 24.21 7.18 -6.40
C GLU A 88 23.44 6.66 -7.63
N ILE A 89 22.39 7.36 -8.01
CA ILE A 89 21.63 7.15 -9.26
C ILE A 89 21.92 8.32 -10.19
N LYS A 90 22.50 8.03 -11.36
CA LYS A 90 22.87 9.03 -12.37
C LYS A 90 21.78 9.28 -13.40
N GLY A 91 20.84 8.34 -13.56
CA GLY A 91 19.69 8.49 -14.45
C GLY A 91 18.73 7.34 -14.33
N VAL A 92 17.44 7.64 -14.57
CA VAL A 92 16.35 6.65 -14.59
C VAL A 92 15.44 6.92 -15.76
N SER A 93 15.04 5.89 -16.47
CA SER A 93 14.00 5.98 -17.50
C SER A 93 12.96 4.87 -17.36
N ILE A 94 11.77 5.11 -17.90
CA ILE A 94 10.68 4.14 -18.02
C ILE A 94 10.26 4.05 -19.50
N ALA A 95 9.91 2.85 -19.94
CA ALA A 95 9.30 2.63 -21.25
C ALA A 95 8.40 1.38 -21.21
N ASN A 96 7.48 1.24 -22.16
CA ASN A 96 6.75 0.00 -22.34
C ASN A 96 7.69 -1.11 -22.82
N SER A 97 7.58 -2.29 -22.22
CA SER A 97 8.24 -3.50 -22.75
C SER A 97 7.57 -3.91 -24.07
N VAL A 98 8.37 -4.27 -25.08
CA VAL A 98 7.85 -4.68 -26.41
C VAL A 98 7.10 -6.01 -26.34
N SER A 99 7.58 -6.90 -25.47
CA SER A 99 6.94 -8.19 -25.23
C SER A 99 7.27 -8.67 -23.81
N GLN A 100 6.50 -9.64 -23.35
CA GLN A 100 6.61 -10.21 -22.01
C GLN A 100 8.04 -10.74 -21.75
N GLY A 101 8.64 -10.28 -20.64
CA GLY A 101 9.99 -10.68 -20.23
C GLY A 101 11.11 -10.20 -21.15
N SER A 102 10.85 -9.22 -22.03
CA SER A 102 11.83 -8.72 -22.98
C SER A 102 12.66 -7.57 -22.41
N GLY A 103 13.98 -7.61 -22.65
CA GLY A 103 14.88 -6.47 -22.45
C GLY A 103 14.73 -5.37 -23.52
N GLU A 104 13.84 -5.54 -24.50
CA GLU A 104 13.55 -4.57 -25.55
C GLU A 104 12.40 -3.65 -25.16
N ILE A 105 12.54 -2.35 -25.44
CA ILE A 105 11.54 -1.32 -25.13
C ILE A 105 11.01 -0.62 -26.38
N ASP A 106 9.79 -0.11 -26.27
CA ASP A 106 9.23 0.82 -27.24
C ASP A 106 9.77 2.23 -26.98
N LEU A 107 10.71 2.66 -27.82
CA LEU A 107 11.35 3.99 -27.71
C LEU A 107 10.36 5.16 -27.84
N LEU A 108 9.18 4.96 -28.43
CA LEU A 108 8.16 6.01 -28.53
C LEU A 108 7.53 6.34 -27.17
N THR A 109 7.66 5.42 -26.21
CA THR A 109 7.14 5.56 -24.84
C THR A 109 8.23 5.94 -23.83
N LEU A 110 9.49 6.03 -24.27
CA LEU A 110 10.62 6.31 -23.39
C LEU A 110 10.47 7.67 -22.71
N THR A 111 10.50 7.66 -21.38
CA THR A 111 10.35 8.85 -20.54
C THR A 111 11.47 8.87 -19.50
N GLN A 112 12.16 10.01 -19.38
CA GLN A 112 13.13 10.25 -18.32
C GLN A 112 12.39 10.54 -17.01
N ILE A 113 12.91 10.01 -15.91
CA ILE A 113 12.36 10.21 -14.56
C ILE A 113 13.27 11.17 -13.81
N THR A 114 12.68 12.13 -13.09
CA THR A 114 13.42 13.12 -12.30
C THR A 114 13.13 12.98 -10.80
N PHE A 115 14.02 13.54 -9.99
CA PHE A 115 13.97 13.61 -8.54
C PHE A 115 14.28 15.04 -8.13
N ASP A 116 13.33 15.75 -7.57
CA ASP A 116 13.44 17.19 -7.29
C ASP A 116 13.94 17.97 -8.55
N ARG A 117 13.33 17.65 -9.71
CA ARG A 117 13.62 18.21 -11.05
C ARG A 117 15.04 17.94 -11.58
N LYS A 118 15.75 16.97 -11.00
CA LYS A 118 17.08 16.52 -11.45
C LYS A 118 16.99 15.09 -11.98
N GLU A 119 17.77 14.76 -13.00
CA GLU A 119 17.85 13.40 -13.55
C GLU A 119 18.60 12.43 -12.62
N SER A 120 19.38 12.94 -11.67
CA SER A 120 20.16 12.16 -10.73
C SER A 120 19.71 12.39 -9.30
N VAL A 121 19.94 11.37 -8.45
CA VAL A 121 19.66 11.44 -7.01
C VAL A 121 20.69 10.62 -6.23
N VAL A 122 21.02 11.07 -5.03
CA VAL A 122 21.78 10.29 -4.05
C VAL A 122 20.78 9.86 -2.96
N ILE A 123 20.64 8.55 -2.78
CA ILE A 123 19.77 7.98 -1.75
C ILE A 123 20.66 7.64 -0.53
N PRO A 124 20.47 8.31 0.61
CA PRO A 124 21.26 8.03 1.81
C PRO A 124 21.14 6.58 2.28
N ALA A 125 22.07 6.12 3.10
CA ALA A 125 21.96 4.83 3.78
C ALA A 125 20.62 4.73 4.52
N TYR A 126 20.02 3.52 4.50
CA TYR A 126 18.76 3.19 5.18
C TYR A 126 17.57 4.08 4.79
N SER A 127 17.56 4.62 3.56
CA SER A 127 16.54 5.57 3.11
C SER A 127 15.90 5.13 1.79
N GLU A 128 14.79 5.78 1.47
CA GLU A 128 14.05 5.61 0.23
C GLU A 128 13.75 6.98 -0.38
N VAL A 129 13.51 7.04 -1.68
CA VAL A 129 13.16 8.27 -2.38
C VAL A 129 12.04 8.03 -3.38
N TYR A 130 11.17 9.02 -3.52
CA TYR A 130 10.20 9.08 -4.61
C TYR A 130 10.71 9.97 -5.74
N SER A 131 10.41 9.57 -6.97
CA SER A 131 10.56 10.46 -8.12
C SER A 131 9.56 11.61 -8.05
N ASP A 132 9.81 12.67 -8.83
CA ASP A 132 8.76 13.62 -9.16
C ASP A 132 7.60 12.87 -9.83
N PRO A 133 6.34 13.29 -9.61
CA PRO A 133 5.21 12.79 -10.39
C PRO A 133 5.36 13.17 -11.86
N PHE A 134 5.05 12.25 -12.75
CA PHE A 134 5.12 12.50 -14.20
C PHE A 134 3.97 11.85 -14.94
N TYR A 135 3.65 12.41 -16.11
CA TYR A 135 2.65 11.84 -17.01
C TYR A 135 3.22 10.61 -17.72
N TYR A 136 2.56 9.48 -17.53
CA TYR A 136 2.87 8.24 -18.22
C TYR A 136 1.60 7.38 -18.34
N PRO A 137 1.03 7.19 -19.53
CA PRO A 137 -0.25 6.48 -19.70
C PRO A 137 -0.04 4.96 -19.56
N LEU A 138 0.06 4.50 -18.32
CA LEU A 138 0.14 3.07 -18.01
C LEU A 138 -1.05 2.31 -18.58
N LYS A 139 -0.79 1.12 -19.10
CA LYS A 139 -1.80 0.17 -19.52
C LYS A 139 -1.94 -0.93 -18.49
N VAL A 140 -3.16 -1.19 -18.02
CA VAL A 140 -3.45 -2.28 -17.08
C VAL A 140 -3.10 -3.63 -17.68
N GLN A 141 -2.56 -4.56 -16.89
CA GLN A 141 -2.10 -5.89 -17.30
C GLN A 141 -1.04 -5.83 -18.42
N SER A 142 -0.18 -4.81 -18.38
CA SER A 142 0.98 -4.69 -19.27
C SER A 142 2.27 -4.60 -18.47
N GLU A 143 3.39 -4.73 -19.17
CA GLU A 143 4.71 -4.61 -18.58
C GLU A 143 5.38 -3.30 -18.97
N VAL A 144 6.04 -2.71 -17.98
CA VAL A 144 6.94 -1.57 -18.17
C VAL A 144 8.35 -1.93 -17.75
N ALA A 145 9.32 -1.34 -18.43
CA ALA A 145 10.73 -1.48 -18.17
C ALA A 145 11.24 -0.25 -17.45
N ILE A 146 11.82 -0.43 -16.26
CA ILE A 146 12.54 0.61 -15.52
C ILE A 146 14.02 0.42 -15.76
N SER A 147 14.68 1.40 -16.38
CA SER A 147 16.13 1.39 -16.61
C SER A 147 16.82 2.38 -15.68
N ILE A 148 17.84 1.94 -14.96
CA ILE A 148 18.58 2.73 -13.97
C ILE A 148 20.06 2.72 -14.34
N TYR A 149 20.71 3.88 -14.42
CA TYR A 149 22.15 4.03 -14.52
C TYR A 149 22.73 4.48 -13.18
N PHE A 150 23.64 3.69 -12.65
CA PHE A 150 24.24 3.91 -11.32
C PHE A 150 25.53 4.73 -11.37
N GLY A 151 25.83 5.40 -10.27
CA GLY A 151 27.16 5.81 -9.87
C GLY A 151 27.75 4.81 -8.87
N GLU A 152 28.10 5.28 -7.68
CA GLU A 152 28.55 4.44 -6.58
C GLU A 152 27.36 3.65 -5.99
N VAL A 153 27.59 2.36 -5.68
CA VAL A 153 26.59 1.45 -5.13
C VAL A 153 27.10 0.85 -3.83
N PRO A 154 26.28 0.83 -2.74
CA PRO A 154 26.65 0.22 -1.47
C PRO A 154 27.06 -1.24 -1.60
N SER A 155 27.94 -1.69 -0.72
CA SER A 155 28.30 -3.12 -0.62
C SER A 155 27.13 -3.97 -0.12
N LYS A 156 26.27 -3.41 0.76
CA LYS A 156 25.00 -3.99 1.16
C LYS A 156 23.92 -3.52 0.19
N LEU A 157 23.60 -4.35 -0.76
CA LEU A 157 22.67 -4.01 -1.82
C LEU A 157 21.22 -4.35 -1.42
N THR A 158 20.32 -3.39 -1.63
CA THR A 158 18.87 -3.59 -1.48
C THR A 158 18.31 -4.32 -2.68
N SER A 159 17.54 -5.41 -2.46
CA SER A 159 16.96 -6.18 -3.54
C SER A 159 15.68 -6.94 -3.15
N HIS A 160 15.11 -7.61 -4.14
CA HIS A 160 14.10 -8.65 -4.00
C HIS A 160 14.46 -9.80 -4.94
N ALA A 161 14.91 -10.92 -4.40
CA ALA A 161 15.41 -12.04 -5.20
C ALA A 161 14.31 -12.86 -5.89
N GLY A 162 13.07 -12.79 -5.40
CA GLY A 162 11.94 -13.56 -5.94
C GLY A 162 11.17 -12.87 -7.09
N SER A 163 11.83 -12.13 -7.98
CA SER A 163 11.12 -11.34 -9.02
C SER A 163 10.30 -12.20 -10.00
N ARG A 164 10.71 -13.43 -10.29
CA ARG A 164 10.12 -14.31 -11.33
C ARG A 164 10.01 -13.60 -12.68
N THR A 165 10.84 -12.61 -12.89
CA THR A 165 10.95 -11.81 -14.11
C THR A 165 12.40 -11.39 -14.29
N PHE A 166 12.93 -11.50 -15.51
CA PHE A 166 14.33 -11.16 -15.73
C PHE A 166 14.57 -9.65 -15.69
N SER A 167 15.69 -9.30 -15.06
CA SER A 167 16.38 -8.01 -15.16
C SER A 167 17.62 -8.18 -16.02
N PHE A 168 17.98 -7.15 -16.78
CA PHE A 168 19.08 -7.16 -17.74
C PHE A 168 20.09 -6.10 -17.37
N ILE A 169 21.38 -6.41 -17.42
CA ILE A 169 22.45 -5.49 -16.99
C ILE A 169 23.43 -5.26 -18.12
N GLU A 170 23.75 -4.00 -18.38
CA GLU A 170 24.66 -3.54 -19.42
C GLU A 170 25.75 -2.62 -18.86
N GLN A 171 26.94 -2.69 -19.45
CA GLN A 171 28.04 -1.81 -19.06
C GLN A 171 27.79 -0.37 -19.53
N GLY A 172 28.11 0.58 -18.66
CA GLY A 172 27.98 2.00 -18.92
C GLY A 172 26.54 2.52 -18.93
N ASN A 173 26.33 3.74 -19.42
CA ASN A 173 25.00 4.34 -19.51
C ASN A 173 24.23 3.86 -20.73
N LYS A 174 23.25 3.02 -20.50
CA LYS A 174 22.40 2.38 -21.53
C LYS A 174 20.89 2.62 -21.31
N ILE A 175 20.49 3.49 -20.40
CA ILE A 175 19.08 3.66 -20.02
C ILE A 175 18.15 4.04 -21.19
N ASN A 176 18.70 4.60 -22.27
CA ASN A 176 17.96 5.03 -23.47
C ASN A 176 18.10 4.07 -24.65
N GLU A 177 18.86 2.99 -24.51
CA GLU A 177 19.04 2.01 -25.59
C GLU A 177 17.76 1.17 -25.77
N LYS A 178 17.45 0.85 -27.03
CA LYS A 178 16.27 0.07 -27.38
C LYS A 178 16.29 -1.33 -26.73
N THR A 179 17.43 -1.99 -26.78
CA THR A 179 17.59 -3.39 -26.36
C THR A 179 18.74 -3.55 -25.38
N PHE A 180 18.52 -4.32 -24.30
CA PHE A 180 19.58 -4.86 -23.46
C PHE A 180 19.86 -6.31 -23.85
N SER A 181 21.14 -6.68 -23.85
CA SER A 181 21.58 -8.07 -24.10
C SER A 181 21.06 -9.01 -23.00
N HIS A 182 20.94 -10.28 -23.34
CA HIS A 182 20.56 -11.33 -22.41
C HIS A 182 21.78 -11.98 -21.70
N ASP A 183 23.00 -11.48 -21.96
CA ASP A 183 24.23 -12.10 -21.44
C ASP A 183 24.36 -11.97 -19.92
N ASN A 184 23.93 -10.82 -19.37
CA ASN A 184 23.97 -10.52 -17.94
C ASN A 184 22.53 -10.34 -17.42
N LYS A 185 21.73 -11.40 -17.42
CA LYS A 185 20.38 -11.37 -16.87
C LYS A 185 20.27 -12.12 -15.54
N THR A 186 19.34 -11.71 -14.71
CA THR A 186 19.02 -12.35 -13.44
C THR A 186 17.54 -12.20 -13.11
N ALA A 187 16.95 -13.19 -12.45
CA ALA A 187 15.55 -13.15 -12.03
C ALA A 187 15.42 -12.50 -10.65
N HIS A 188 15.96 -11.29 -10.50
CA HIS A 188 15.93 -10.48 -9.27
C HIS A 188 15.63 -9.01 -9.60
N TRP A 189 14.94 -8.30 -8.68
CA TRP A 189 14.84 -6.85 -8.72
C TRP A 189 15.81 -6.23 -7.72
N TYR A 190 16.39 -5.09 -8.09
CA TYR A 190 17.29 -4.31 -7.25
C TYR A 190 16.80 -2.86 -7.16
N ILE A 191 16.79 -2.30 -5.97
CA ILE A 191 16.54 -0.88 -5.71
C ILE A 191 15.11 -0.41 -6.01
N ILE A 192 14.41 -0.94 -7.02
CA ILE A 192 13.03 -0.55 -7.31
C ILE A 192 12.09 -1.10 -6.24
N SER A 193 11.28 -0.24 -5.63
CA SER A 193 10.41 -0.60 -4.51
C SER A 193 8.93 -0.53 -4.85
N ALA A 194 8.48 0.50 -5.57
CA ALA A 194 7.09 0.61 -6.01
C ALA A 194 6.93 1.49 -7.24
N ILE A 195 5.88 1.23 -8.00
CA ILE A 195 5.26 2.19 -8.92
C ILE A 195 3.90 2.55 -8.33
N GLU A 196 3.69 3.83 -8.11
CA GLU A 196 2.45 4.36 -7.57
C GLU A 196 1.75 5.21 -8.62
N VAL A 197 0.43 5.07 -8.70
CA VAL A 197 -0.44 5.80 -9.62
C VAL A 197 -1.28 6.81 -8.84
N SER A 198 -1.63 7.94 -9.46
CA SER A 198 -2.62 8.87 -8.89
C SER A 198 -3.93 8.14 -8.64
N SER A 199 -4.49 8.30 -7.44
CA SER A 199 -5.70 7.62 -6.97
C SER A 199 -6.98 8.44 -7.17
N TYR A 200 -7.07 9.15 -8.30
CA TYR A 200 -8.31 9.84 -8.66
C TYR A 200 -8.89 9.24 -9.97
N PRO A 201 -10.10 8.64 -9.95
CA PRO A 201 -10.92 8.33 -8.77
C PRO A 201 -10.21 7.40 -7.78
N THR A 202 -10.70 7.33 -6.55
CA THR A 202 -10.08 6.56 -5.46
C THR A 202 -9.78 5.13 -5.87
N LYS A 203 -8.53 4.72 -5.74
CA LYS A 203 -8.04 3.37 -5.98
C LYS A 203 -7.63 2.72 -4.65
N LYS A 204 -7.84 1.42 -4.56
CA LYS A 204 -7.47 0.60 -3.40
C LYS A 204 -6.51 -0.49 -3.83
N ALA A 205 -5.78 -1.06 -2.87
CA ALA A 205 -4.89 -2.20 -3.12
C ALA A 205 -5.22 -3.39 -2.23
N VAL A 206 -5.18 -4.57 -2.84
CA VAL A 206 -5.08 -5.87 -2.16
C VAL A 206 -3.59 -6.17 -2.01
N VAL A 207 -3.08 -6.18 -0.79
CA VAL A 207 -1.70 -6.55 -0.49
C VAL A 207 -1.65 -8.04 -0.15
N CYS A 208 -0.99 -8.82 -0.98
CA CYS A 208 -0.80 -10.25 -0.78
C CYS A 208 0.48 -10.46 0.03
N PHE A 209 0.35 -10.82 1.30
CA PHE A 209 1.44 -10.92 2.27
C PHE A 209 1.73 -12.36 2.62
N GLY A 210 2.98 -12.80 2.42
CA GLY A 210 3.32 -14.20 2.62
C GLY A 210 4.81 -14.52 2.43
N ASP A 211 5.08 -15.81 2.37
CA ASP A 211 6.39 -16.41 2.18
C ASP A 211 6.70 -16.72 0.69
N SER A 212 7.47 -17.76 0.41
CA SER A 212 7.86 -18.18 -0.96
C SER A 212 6.67 -18.54 -1.85
N ILE A 213 5.55 -18.98 -1.29
CA ILE A 213 4.34 -19.30 -2.06
C ILE A 213 3.71 -18.01 -2.58
N THR A 214 3.67 -16.98 -1.78
CA THR A 214 3.18 -15.64 -2.20
C THR A 214 4.19 -14.94 -3.11
N ASP A 215 5.50 -15.08 -2.83
CA ASP A 215 6.58 -14.61 -3.69
C ASP A 215 6.53 -15.25 -5.09
N GLY A 216 6.01 -16.45 -5.19
CA GLY A 216 5.70 -17.15 -6.44
C GLY A 216 6.68 -18.23 -6.83
N ARG A 217 7.36 -18.89 -5.87
CA ARG A 217 8.21 -20.04 -6.17
C ARG A 217 7.38 -21.17 -6.79
N GLY A 218 7.87 -21.74 -7.91
CA GLY A 218 7.14 -22.72 -8.72
C GLY A 218 6.36 -22.11 -9.89
N SER A 219 6.23 -20.78 -9.95
CA SER A 219 5.74 -20.09 -11.15
C SER A 219 6.82 -20.08 -12.26
N THR A 220 6.42 -19.69 -13.47
CA THR A 220 7.30 -19.63 -14.63
C THR A 220 7.87 -18.21 -14.78
N ASP A 221 9.19 -18.10 -14.92
CA ASP A 221 9.82 -16.81 -15.15
C ASP A 221 9.21 -16.08 -16.37
N ASP A 222 9.02 -14.77 -16.26
CA ASP A 222 8.42 -13.87 -17.24
C ASP A 222 6.96 -14.16 -17.63
N LYS A 223 6.27 -15.12 -17.00
CA LYS A 223 4.88 -15.47 -17.38
C LYS A 223 3.82 -14.77 -16.53
N GLN A 224 4.20 -14.05 -15.48
CA GLN A 224 3.25 -13.37 -14.59
C GLN A 224 2.10 -14.33 -14.20
N ASN A 225 2.45 -15.51 -13.68
CA ASN A 225 1.52 -16.58 -13.34
C ASN A 225 1.62 -17.05 -11.87
N ARG A 226 2.11 -16.17 -10.98
CA ARG A 226 1.96 -16.30 -9.53
C ARG A 226 0.48 -16.17 -9.18
N TRP A 227 0.03 -16.70 -8.05
CA TRP A 227 -1.37 -16.51 -7.65
C TRP A 227 -1.75 -15.02 -7.54
N THR A 228 -0.83 -14.14 -7.17
CA THR A 228 -1.04 -12.68 -7.10
C THR A 228 -1.28 -12.05 -8.47
N ASP A 229 -0.59 -12.53 -9.52
CA ASP A 229 -0.80 -12.08 -10.90
C ASP A 229 -2.13 -12.60 -11.46
N VAL A 230 -2.46 -13.86 -11.17
CA VAL A 230 -3.75 -14.47 -11.55
C VAL A 230 -4.90 -13.74 -10.86
N LEU A 231 -4.74 -13.37 -9.57
CA LEU A 231 -5.72 -12.57 -8.85
C LEU A 231 -5.87 -11.17 -9.48
N SER A 232 -4.77 -10.51 -9.80
CA SER A 232 -4.78 -9.20 -10.47
C SER A 232 -5.59 -9.25 -11.77
N LYS A 233 -5.37 -10.29 -12.59
CA LYS A 233 -6.13 -10.51 -13.83
C LYS A 233 -7.61 -10.79 -13.55
N LYS A 234 -7.93 -11.62 -12.55
CA LYS A 234 -9.32 -11.91 -12.16
C LYS A 234 -10.06 -10.65 -11.70
N LEU A 235 -9.42 -9.81 -10.88
CA LEU A 235 -9.99 -8.53 -10.44
C LEU A 235 -10.18 -7.55 -11.60
N TYR A 236 -9.20 -7.45 -12.51
CA TYR A 236 -9.33 -6.60 -13.70
C TYR A 236 -10.49 -7.01 -14.61
N LEU A 237 -10.75 -8.31 -14.76
CA LEU A 237 -11.82 -8.82 -15.62
C LEU A 237 -13.22 -8.75 -14.98
N ASN A 238 -13.31 -8.42 -13.68
CA ASN A 238 -14.58 -8.35 -12.96
C ASN A 238 -15.05 -6.90 -12.84
N ASP A 239 -16.23 -6.62 -13.38
CA ASP A 239 -16.87 -5.30 -13.29
C ASP A 239 -17.03 -4.87 -11.81
N GLY A 240 -16.67 -3.63 -11.52
CA GLY A 240 -16.70 -3.05 -10.18
C GLY A 240 -15.39 -3.15 -9.38
N THR A 241 -14.38 -3.85 -9.91
CA THR A 241 -13.05 -3.93 -9.27
C THR A 241 -11.92 -3.28 -10.09
N ILE A 242 -12.24 -2.52 -11.13
CA ILE A 242 -11.27 -1.88 -12.04
C ILE A 242 -10.31 -0.88 -11.35
N ASN A 243 -10.65 -0.43 -10.15
CA ASN A 243 -9.84 0.47 -9.33
C ASN A 243 -9.12 -0.25 -8.18
N LEU A 244 -9.04 -1.59 -8.24
CA LEU A 244 -8.43 -2.42 -7.22
C LEU A 244 -7.10 -2.98 -7.70
N ALA A 245 -6.01 -2.45 -7.16
CA ALA A 245 -4.66 -2.92 -7.42
C ALA A 245 -4.39 -4.25 -6.69
N THR A 246 -3.47 -5.04 -7.20
CA THR A 246 -2.90 -6.19 -6.49
C THR A 246 -1.40 -5.99 -6.36
N VAL A 247 -0.88 -6.11 -5.15
CA VAL A 247 0.54 -5.95 -4.83
C VAL A 247 1.06 -7.19 -4.13
N ASN A 248 2.21 -7.69 -4.58
CA ASN A 248 2.86 -8.86 -3.99
C ASN A 248 3.85 -8.41 -2.91
N ALA A 249 3.64 -8.85 -1.67
CA ALA A 249 4.51 -8.64 -0.52
C ALA A 249 5.05 -9.97 0.04
N GLY A 250 5.25 -10.97 -0.81
CA GLY A 250 5.91 -12.24 -0.48
C GLY A 250 7.41 -12.08 -0.32
N ILE A 251 8.02 -12.83 0.59
CA ILE A 251 9.48 -13.04 0.70
C ILE A 251 9.74 -14.49 1.06
N GLY A 252 10.52 -15.18 0.23
CA GLY A 252 10.85 -16.59 0.44
C GLY A 252 11.48 -16.89 1.81
N ALA A 253 11.21 -18.08 2.36
CA ALA A 253 11.74 -18.61 3.61
C ALA A 253 11.41 -17.80 4.89
N THR A 254 10.49 -16.83 4.82
CA THR A 254 10.08 -16.02 5.98
C THR A 254 9.01 -16.72 6.83
N LEU A 255 9.00 -16.40 8.13
CA LEU A 255 8.14 -16.95 9.17
C LEU A 255 7.09 -15.93 9.59
N VAL A 256 5.86 -16.39 9.93
CA VAL A 256 4.84 -15.48 10.47
C VAL A 256 5.16 -15.05 11.90
N THR A 257 5.81 -15.93 12.65
CA THR A 257 6.15 -15.69 14.06
C THR A 257 7.26 -14.65 14.29
N THR A 258 8.06 -14.34 13.25
CA THR A 258 9.18 -13.39 13.34
C THR A 258 9.18 -12.38 12.19
N ASN A 259 9.68 -12.77 11.00
CA ASN A 259 9.91 -11.84 9.89
C ASN A 259 8.64 -11.08 9.45
N ALA A 260 7.48 -11.74 9.47
CA ALA A 260 6.22 -11.09 9.14
C ALA A 260 5.90 -9.96 10.13
N GLN A 261 6.14 -10.17 11.44
CA GLN A 261 5.89 -9.15 12.46
C GLN A 261 6.75 -7.89 12.27
N GLU A 262 8.04 -8.09 11.89
CA GLU A 262 9.01 -7.01 11.70
C GLU A 262 8.71 -6.16 10.47
N ARG A 263 8.28 -6.80 9.36
CA ARG A 263 8.10 -6.12 8.07
C ARG A 263 6.66 -5.68 7.75
N PHE A 264 5.67 -6.08 8.56
CA PHE A 264 4.25 -5.84 8.28
C PHE A 264 3.91 -4.35 8.12
N GLU A 265 4.46 -3.50 8.99
CA GLU A 265 4.28 -2.05 8.91
C GLU A 265 4.78 -1.50 7.57
N ARG A 266 6.02 -1.83 7.21
CA ARG A 266 6.67 -1.35 6.00
C ARG A 266 6.03 -1.90 4.73
N ASP A 267 5.84 -3.22 4.66
CA ASP A 267 5.52 -3.94 3.42
C ASP A 267 4.02 -4.09 3.18
N VAL A 268 3.18 -3.74 4.17
CA VAL A 268 1.73 -3.90 4.09
C VAL A 268 0.98 -2.63 4.48
N ILE A 269 1.19 -2.14 5.72
CA ILE A 269 0.41 -1.01 6.24
C ILE A 269 0.73 0.27 5.46
N ASN A 270 2.02 0.53 5.20
CA ASN A 270 2.51 1.75 4.56
C ASN A 270 2.45 1.71 3.02
N ILE A 271 2.01 0.62 2.41
CA ILE A 271 1.75 0.56 0.96
C ILE A 271 0.60 1.52 0.61
N LYS A 272 0.83 2.41 -0.32
CA LYS A 272 -0.18 3.39 -0.75
C LYS A 272 -1.39 2.69 -1.36
N GLY A 273 -2.57 3.04 -0.88
CA GLY A 273 -3.83 2.40 -1.26
C GLY A 273 -4.12 1.07 -0.56
N SER A 274 -3.24 0.56 0.30
CA SER A 274 -3.47 -0.67 1.08
C SER A 274 -4.80 -0.59 1.83
N THR A 275 -5.73 -1.47 1.49
CA THR A 275 -7.08 -1.53 2.08
C THR A 275 -7.44 -2.95 2.49
N TYR A 276 -7.06 -3.91 1.66
CA TYR A 276 -7.32 -5.34 1.86
C TYR A 276 -5.98 -6.08 1.92
N ILE A 277 -5.86 -7.00 2.85
CA ILE A 277 -4.65 -7.81 3.05
C ILE A 277 -5.05 -9.27 2.95
N ILE A 278 -4.33 -10.05 2.14
CA ILE A 278 -4.46 -11.52 2.15
C ILE A 278 -3.17 -12.07 2.74
N VAL A 279 -3.27 -12.80 3.84
CA VAL A 279 -2.13 -13.42 4.54
C VAL A 279 -2.07 -14.90 4.18
N LEU A 280 -0.93 -15.33 3.62
CA LEU A 280 -0.62 -16.74 3.41
C LEU A 280 0.77 -17.03 3.97
N TYR A 281 0.82 -17.52 5.17
CA TYR A 281 2.02 -17.81 5.94
C TYR A 281 1.88 -19.13 6.72
N GLY A 282 2.90 -19.48 7.47
CA GLY A 282 2.89 -20.54 8.48
C GLY A 282 3.52 -21.85 8.04
N VAL A 283 3.66 -22.11 6.74
CA VAL A 283 4.27 -23.36 6.29
C VAL A 283 5.74 -23.49 6.72
N ASN A 284 6.50 -22.39 6.67
CA ASN A 284 7.90 -22.37 7.12
C ASN A 284 8.01 -22.47 8.65
N ASP A 285 7.08 -21.87 9.39
CA ASP A 285 6.99 -21.98 10.85
C ASP A 285 6.83 -23.46 11.26
N ILE A 286 5.98 -24.20 10.53
CA ILE A 286 5.75 -25.62 10.76
C ILE A 286 6.96 -26.46 10.35
N LEU A 287 7.50 -26.24 9.15
CA LEU A 287 8.51 -27.12 8.53
C LEU A 287 9.92 -26.88 9.06
N PHE A 288 10.28 -25.63 9.39
CA PHE A 288 11.66 -25.25 9.69
C PHE A 288 11.87 -24.69 11.10
N SER A 289 10.82 -24.17 11.76
CA SER A 289 10.90 -23.69 13.15
C SER A 289 10.27 -24.64 14.16
N ASN A 290 9.55 -25.68 13.69
CA ASN A 290 8.76 -26.57 14.54
C ASN A 290 7.81 -25.80 15.50
N SER A 291 7.25 -24.68 15.02
CA SER A 291 6.29 -23.87 15.79
C SER A 291 5.03 -24.67 16.06
N LYS A 292 4.43 -24.44 17.23
CA LYS A 292 3.12 -25.00 17.56
C LYS A 292 2.01 -24.20 16.88
N ALA A 293 0.81 -24.76 16.83
CA ALA A 293 -0.35 -24.09 16.25
C ALA A 293 -0.67 -22.78 17.00
N GLU A 294 -0.55 -22.80 18.34
CA GLU A 294 -0.80 -21.63 19.18
C GLU A 294 0.14 -20.48 18.85
N ASP A 295 1.45 -20.74 18.62
CA ASP A 295 2.44 -19.71 18.30
C ASP A 295 2.11 -19.00 16.97
N ILE A 296 1.69 -19.79 15.96
CA ILE A 296 1.29 -19.29 14.64
C ILE A 296 0.01 -18.47 14.75
N ILE A 297 -0.99 -18.96 15.49
CA ILE A 297 -2.28 -18.28 15.69
C ILE A 297 -2.09 -16.95 16.42
N GLU A 298 -1.27 -16.91 17.47
CA GLU A 298 -0.97 -15.65 18.18
C GLU A 298 -0.23 -14.65 17.28
N ALA A 299 0.67 -15.12 16.41
CA ALA A 299 1.30 -14.28 15.41
C ALA A 299 0.29 -13.70 14.42
N TYR A 300 -0.70 -14.48 13.96
CA TYR A 300 -1.79 -13.97 13.14
C TYR A 300 -2.65 -12.94 13.87
N LYS A 301 -3.04 -13.17 15.11
CA LYS A 301 -3.80 -12.21 15.92
C LYS A 301 -3.08 -10.87 16.04
N ALA A 302 -1.75 -10.89 16.20
CA ALA A 302 -0.95 -9.67 16.24
C ALA A 302 -1.01 -8.88 14.90
N LEU A 303 -0.96 -9.58 13.74
CA LEU A 303 -1.13 -8.96 12.43
C LEU A 303 -2.56 -8.41 12.25
N ILE A 304 -3.58 -9.16 12.67
CA ILE A 304 -4.99 -8.76 12.60
C ILE A 304 -5.22 -7.48 13.40
N THR A 305 -4.74 -7.44 14.65
CA THR A 305 -4.82 -6.25 15.51
C THR A 305 -4.18 -5.02 14.84
N LYS A 306 -2.98 -5.18 14.25
CA LYS A 306 -2.30 -4.10 13.53
C LYS A 306 -3.08 -3.66 12.29
N ALA A 307 -3.66 -4.59 11.52
CA ALA A 307 -4.46 -4.29 10.33
C ALA A 307 -5.72 -3.51 10.69
N HIS A 308 -6.48 -3.99 11.67
CA HIS A 308 -7.72 -3.36 12.14
C HIS A 308 -7.46 -1.95 12.71
N LYS A 309 -6.39 -1.78 13.50
CA LYS A 309 -5.97 -0.47 14.02
C LYS A 309 -5.69 0.54 12.90
N ASN A 310 -5.28 0.06 11.73
CA ASN A 310 -5.02 0.87 10.54
C ASN A 310 -6.19 0.87 9.54
N ASN A 311 -7.39 0.46 9.96
CA ASN A 311 -8.59 0.40 9.12
C ASN A 311 -8.38 -0.42 7.83
N LYS A 312 -7.84 -1.63 7.95
CA LYS A 312 -7.64 -2.53 6.84
C LYS A 312 -8.30 -3.87 7.13
N PHE A 313 -9.00 -4.43 6.13
CA PHE A 313 -9.44 -5.82 6.19
C PHE A 313 -8.24 -6.76 6.02
N ILE A 314 -8.27 -7.84 6.79
CA ILE A 314 -7.25 -8.88 6.73
C ILE A 314 -7.89 -10.27 6.60
N PHE A 315 -7.56 -10.95 5.52
CA PHE A 315 -8.12 -12.24 5.13
C PHE A 315 -7.06 -13.34 5.28
N GLY A 316 -7.45 -14.49 5.81
CA GLY A 316 -6.56 -15.62 5.95
C GLY A 316 -6.66 -16.58 4.77
N GLY A 317 -5.53 -16.92 4.17
CA GLY A 317 -5.40 -18.08 3.28
C GLY A 317 -5.01 -19.32 4.08
N THR A 318 -5.69 -20.46 3.88
CA THR A 318 -5.31 -21.71 4.53
C THR A 318 -3.95 -22.21 4.02
N ILE A 319 -3.12 -22.74 4.92
CA ILE A 319 -1.80 -23.31 4.61
C ILE A 319 -2.00 -24.53 3.71
N LEU A 320 -1.31 -24.55 2.57
CA LEU A 320 -1.37 -25.61 1.59
C LEU A 320 -0.86 -26.94 2.13
N PRO A 321 -1.32 -28.08 1.59
CA PRO A 321 -0.82 -29.38 1.99
C PRO A 321 0.63 -29.60 1.50
N PHE A 322 1.40 -30.37 2.27
CA PHE A 322 2.82 -30.65 1.99
C PHE A 322 3.21 -32.13 2.24
N GLY A 323 2.26 -33.05 2.10
CA GLY A 323 2.44 -34.48 2.44
C GLY A 323 3.55 -35.21 1.69
N THR A 324 3.87 -34.76 0.46
CA THR A 324 4.97 -35.32 -0.34
C THR A 324 6.30 -34.59 -0.14
N ASN A 325 6.34 -33.53 0.67
CA ASN A 325 7.58 -32.83 0.97
C ASN A 325 8.50 -33.64 1.89
N SER A 326 9.82 -33.61 1.67
CA SER A 326 10.81 -34.36 2.44
C SER A 326 10.82 -34.03 3.95
N ASN A 327 10.29 -32.86 4.35
CA ASN A 327 10.16 -32.46 5.74
C ASN A 327 8.79 -32.81 6.36
N TYR A 328 7.94 -33.53 5.64
CA TYR A 328 6.65 -33.96 6.15
C TYR A 328 6.78 -34.93 7.34
N ASN A 329 5.92 -34.80 8.31
CA ASN A 329 5.56 -35.83 9.28
C ASN A 329 4.15 -35.56 9.87
N GLU A 330 3.57 -36.57 10.55
CA GLU A 330 2.19 -36.50 11.08
C GLU A 330 2.01 -35.41 12.16
N GLU A 331 3.04 -35.05 12.93
CA GLU A 331 2.96 -33.98 13.92
C GLU A 331 2.82 -32.63 13.23
N ARG A 332 3.62 -32.37 12.19
CA ARG A 332 3.55 -31.14 11.39
C ARG A 332 2.21 -31.01 10.66
N GLU A 333 1.69 -32.12 10.14
CA GLU A 333 0.35 -32.14 9.53
C GLU A 333 -0.72 -31.81 10.55
N LYS A 334 -0.63 -32.32 11.78
CA LYS A 334 -1.57 -31.99 12.85
C LYS A 334 -1.56 -30.47 13.14
N VAL A 335 -0.37 -29.86 13.25
CA VAL A 335 -0.24 -28.41 13.42
C VAL A 335 -0.89 -27.66 12.25
N ARG A 336 -0.62 -28.08 10.99
CA ARG A 336 -1.24 -27.46 9.80
C ARG A 336 -2.76 -27.50 9.89
N GLN A 337 -3.33 -28.65 10.26
CA GLN A 337 -4.78 -28.81 10.36
C GLN A 337 -5.38 -27.96 11.49
N GLU A 338 -4.71 -27.84 12.65
CA GLU A 338 -5.15 -27.00 13.75
C GLU A 338 -5.17 -25.52 13.34
N VAL A 339 -4.10 -25.03 12.70
CA VAL A 339 -4.02 -23.66 12.18
C VAL A 339 -5.08 -23.41 11.10
N ASN A 340 -5.25 -24.33 10.14
CA ASN A 340 -6.24 -24.19 9.08
C ASN A 340 -7.67 -24.20 9.61
N ASN A 341 -7.96 -25.01 10.64
CA ASN A 341 -9.27 -25.00 11.28
C ASN A 341 -9.56 -23.66 11.96
N TRP A 342 -8.56 -23.04 12.57
CA TRP A 342 -8.69 -21.70 13.14
C TRP A 342 -8.93 -20.65 12.03
N ILE A 343 -8.17 -20.69 10.92
CA ILE A 343 -8.35 -19.78 9.77
C ILE A 343 -9.77 -19.93 9.17
N ARG A 344 -10.31 -21.15 9.06
CA ARG A 344 -11.67 -21.42 8.55
C ARG A 344 -12.78 -20.89 9.45
N ASN A 345 -12.49 -20.54 10.69
CA ASN A 345 -13.41 -19.88 11.61
C ASN A 345 -13.41 -18.33 11.45
N ALA A 346 -12.78 -17.80 10.42
CA ALA A 346 -12.77 -16.37 10.09
C ALA A 346 -14.18 -15.76 10.10
N GLY A 347 -14.29 -14.52 10.58
CA GLY A 347 -15.54 -13.80 10.72
C GLY A 347 -16.45 -14.22 11.88
N LYS A 348 -16.11 -15.28 12.62
CA LYS A 348 -16.87 -15.75 13.81
C LYS A 348 -16.29 -15.25 15.13
N ASP A 349 -14.98 -14.95 15.14
CA ASP A 349 -14.25 -14.43 16.28
C ASP A 349 -13.73 -13.03 15.95
N LYS A 350 -13.86 -12.09 16.89
CA LYS A 350 -13.34 -10.71 16.74
C LYS A 350 -11.81 -10.65 16.64
N GLU A 351 -11.12 -11.66 17.17
CA GLU A 351 -9.66 -11.80 17.09
C GLU A 351 -9.20 -12.59 15.85
N GLY A 352 -10.14 -13.14 15.07
CA GLY A 352 -9.88 -13.91 13.86
C GLY A 352 -9.77 -13.06 12.59
N PHE A 353 -9.39 -13.69 11.49
CA PHE A 353 -9.43 -13.07 10.17
C PHE A 353 -10.85 -12.64 9.80
N ASP A 354 -10.99 -11.57 9.02
CA ASP A 354 -12.30 -11.07 8.56
C ASP A 354 -12.97 -12.02 7.56
N TYR A 355 -12.17 -12.77 6.79
CA TYR A 355 -12.61 -13.77 5.83
C TYR A 355 -11.54 -14.85 5.63
N CYS A 356 -11.96 -16.03 5.16
CA CYS A 356 -11.06 -17.15 4.82
C CYS A 356 -11.13 -17.47 3.33
N PHE A 357 -9.97 -17.56 2.69
CA PHE A 357 -9.81 -18.18 1.38
C PHE A 357 -9.21 -19.59 1.56
N ASP A 358 -9.99 -20.62 1.29
CA ASP A 358 -9.61 -22.01 1.55
C ASP A 358 -8.74 -22.57 0.40
N PHE A 359 -7.48 -22.12 0.34
CA PHE A 359 -6.50 -22.56 -0.65
C PHE A 359 -6.18 -24.06 -0.54
N ASP A 360 -6.09 -24.58 0.70
CA ASP A 360 -5.88 -26.00 0.98
C ASP A 360 -6.91 -26.87 0.25
N LYS A 361 -8.19 -26.55 0.38
CA LYS A 361 -9.30 -27.34 -0.20
C LYS A 361 -9.21 -27.47 -1.72
N LEU A 362 -8.74 -26.42 -2.43
CA LEU A 362 -8.73 -26.39 -3.89
C LEU A 362 -7.41 -26.94 -4.50
N THR A 363 -6.36 -27.07 -3.70
CA THR A 363 -5.05 -27.51 -4.18
C THR A 363 -4.66 -28.92 -3.77
N ARG A 364 -5.35 -29.50 -2.78
CA ARG A 364 -5.06 -30.83 -2.26
C ARG A 364 -5.47 -31.94 -3.21
N ASP A 365 -4.79 -33.06 -3.13
CA ASP A 365 -5.17 -34.28 -3.85
C ASP A 365 -6.45 -34.90 -3.25
N SER A 366 -7.32 -35.39 -4.11
CA SER A 366 -8.61 -35.98 -3.70
C SER A 366 -8.46 -37.33 -2.98
N ASN A 367 -7.36 -38.05 -3.21
CA ASN A 367 -7.08 -39.34 -2.60
C ASN A 367 -6.15 -39.25 -1.39
N ASP A 368 -5.38 -38.14 -1.28
CA ASP A 368 -4.50 -37.85 -0.17
C ASP A 368 -4.54 -36.36 0.19
N GLU A 369 -5.48 -35.98 1.04
CA GLU A 369 -5.72 -34.58 1.43
C GLU A 369 -4.52 -33.90 2.12
N LYS A 370 -3.48 -34.65 2.48
CA LYS A 370 -2.25 -34.13 3.08
C LYS A 370 -1.23 -33.63 2.04
N SER A 371 -1.45 -33.97 0.76
CA SER A 371 -0.55 -33.67 -0.36
C SER A 371 -1.18 -32.71 -1.37
N LEU A 372 -0.35 -31.91 -2.05
CA LEU A 372 -0.79 -31.19 -3.24
C LEU A 372 -1.22 -32.19 -4.31
N SER A 373 -2.26 -31.88 -5.07
CA SER A 373 -2.58 -32.64 -6.26
C SER A 373 -1.44 -32.56 -7.27
N LYS A 374 -1.27 -33.58 -8.09
CA LYS A 374 -0.18 -33.66 -9.08
C LYS A 374 -0.13 -32.44 -10.00
N GLU A 375 -1.27 -31.90 -10.38
CA GLU A 375 -1.36 -30.71 -11.22
C GLU A 375 -0.98 -29.43 -10.48
N CYS A 376 -1.20 -29.40 -9.16
CA CYS A 376 -0.92 -28.24 -8.32
C CYS A 376 0.52 -28.20 -7.78
N ASP A 377 1.25 -29.30 -7.83
CA ASP A 377 2.62 -29.40 -7.29
C ASP A 377 3.66 -29.00 -8.35
N SER A 378 4.58 -28.12 -8.01
CA SER A 378 5.73 -27.79 -8.88
C SER A 378 6.81 -28.89 -8.92
N GLY A 379 6.66 -29.94 -8.12
CA GLY A 379 7.53 -31.12 -8.06
C GLY A 379 8.38 -31.22 -6.79
N ASP A 380 8.19 -30.35 -5.81
CA ASP A 380 8.90 -30.40 -4.52
C ASP A 380 7.98 -30.72 -3.33
N GLY A 381 6.71 -30.97 -3.58
CA GLY A 381 5.72 -31.30 -2.56
C GLY A 381 5.38 -30.15 -1.62
N LEU A 382 5.68 -28.90 -2.01
CA LEU A 382 5.50 -27.71 -1.17
C LEU A 382 4.98 -26.51 -1.96
N HIS A 383 5.64 -26.18 -3.05
CA HIS A 383 5.33 -24.97 -3.83
C HIS A 383 4.36 -25.31 -4.96
N PRO A 384 3.35 -24.46 -5.19
CA PRO A 384 2.41 -24.65 -6.28
C PRO A 384 3.06 -24.52 -7.66
N SER A 385 2.56 -25.31 -8.61
CA SER A 385 2.75 -25.09 -10.04
C SER A 385 1.95 -23.87 -10.52
N PRO A 386 2.13 -23.40 -11.77
CA PRO A 386 1.24 -22.39 -12.37
C PRO A 386 -0.24 -22.75 -12.30
N GLU A 387 -0.60 -24.02 -12.50
CA GLU A 387 -1.96 -24.55 -12.38
C GLU A 387 -2.44 -24.52 -10.93
N GLY A 388 -1.57 -24.85 -9.97
CA GLY A 388 -1.84 -24.73 -8.54
C GLY A 388 -2.14 -23.29 -8.14
N TYR A 389 -1.42 -22.32 -8.69
CA TYR A 389 -1.69 -20.89 -8.48
C TYR A 389 -3.04 -20.45 -9.06
N VAL A 390 -3.48 -21.00 -10.17
CA VAL A 390 -4.83 -20.78 -10.69
C VAL A 390 -5.88 -21.33 -9.73
N LYS A 391 -5.68 -22.56 -9.22
CA LYS A 391 -6.59 -23.19 -8.23
C LYS A 391 -6.69 -22.38 -6.94
N MET A 392 -5.58 -21.81 -6.44
CA MET A 392 -5.63 -20.92 -5.29
C MET A 392 -6.56 -19.71 -5.56
N VAL A 393 -6.49 -19.11 -6.75
CA VAL A 393 -7.33 -17.95 -7.08
C VAL A 393 -8.79 -18.36 -7.33
N GLU A 394 -9.07 -19.59 -7.72
CA GLU A 394 -10.45 -20.11 -7.76
C GLU A 394 -11.08 -20.09 -6.36
N ALA A 395 -10.31 -20.35 -5.29
CA ALA A 395 -10.79 -20.26 -3.90
C ALA A 395 -11.14 -18.82 -3.47
N ILE A 396 -10.70 -17.80 -4.21
CA ILE A 396 -11.12 -16.41 -4.01
C ILE A 396 -12.43 -16.20 -4.80
N ASP A 397 -13.50 -16.83 -4.37
CA ASP A 397 -14.78 -16.89 -5.08
C ASP A 397 -15.69 -15.69 -4.78
N ASN A 398 -15.60 -15.11 -3.59
CA ASN A 398 -16.39 -13.97 -3.16
C ASN A 398 -15.64 -12.64 -3.33
N LEU A 399 -15.62 -12.09 -4.55
CA LEU A 399 -14.96 -10.80 -4.82
C LEU A 399 -15.64 -9.60 -4.15
N LYS A 400 -16.87 -9.76 -3.62
CA LYS A 400 -17.59 -8.67 -2.92
C LYS A 400 -16.89 -8.25 -1.64
N VAL A 401 -16.06 -9.12 -1.03
CA VAL A 401 -15.27 -8.75 0.15
C VAL A 401 -14.31 -7.59 -0.12
N PHE A 402 -13.92 -7.35 -1.38
CA PHE A 402 -13.07 -6.25 -1.81
C PHE A 402 -13.85 -4.97 -2.20
N THR A 403 -15.16 -4.96 -2.07
CA THR A 403 -15.99 -3.79 -2.40
C THR A 403 -16.49 -3.05 -1.16
N VAL A 404 -16.24 -3.61 0.02
CA VAL A 404 -16.64 -3.04 1.31
C VAL A 404 -15.50 -2.16 1.84
N ASP A 405 -15.81 -1.00 2.39
CA ASP A 405 -14.84 -0.20 3.12
C ASP A 405 -14.68 -0.75 4.54
N PRO A 406 -13.44 -0.90 5.04
CA PRO A 406 -13.22 -1.34 6.40
C PRO A 406 -13.72 -0.29 7.41
N GLU A 407 -14.57 -0.73 8.33
CA GLU A 407 -15.10 0.06 9.43
C GLU A 407 -14.87 -0.72 10.73
N PHE A 408 -13.69 -0.56 11.33
CA PHE A 408 -13.40 -1.15 12.64
C PHE A 408 -13.58 -0.10 13.72
N GLU A 409 -14.31 -0.45 14.79
CA GLU A 409 -14.35 0.38 15.98
C GLU A 409 -13.01 0.28 16.73
N GLY A 410 -12.28 1.38 16.79
CA GLY A 410 -11.12 1.53 17.66
C GLY A 410 -11.57 1.55 19.14
N GLU A 411 -10.64 1.28 20.05
CA GLU A 411 -10.93 1.31 21.48
C GLU A 411 -11.50 2.66 21.95
N ASP A 412 -11.08 3.73 21.27
CA ASP A 412 -11.47 5.12 21.52
C ASP A 412 -12.46 5.69 20.48
N ASP A 413 -12.94 4.90 19.53
CA ASP A 413 -13.87 5.34 18.49
C ASP A 413 -15.26 5.63 19.07
N LEU A 414 -15.84 6.76 18.70
CA LEU A 414 -17.19 7.16 19.08
C LEU A 414 -17.99 7.64 17.85
N GLU A 415 -19.11 6.98 17.59
CA GLU A 415 -20.02 7.36 16.51
C GLU A 415 -20.89 8.56 16.89
N ILE A 416 -20.95 9.55 15.98
CA ILE A 416 -21.83 10.72 16.09
C ILE A 416 -22.90 10.64 14.99
N LYS A 417 -23.98 9.87 15.22
CA LYS A 417 -25.01 9.68 14.21
C LYS A 417 -26.15 10.69 14.33
N ASP A 418 -26.77 10.73 15.47
CA ASP A 418 -27.99 11.52 15.72
C ASP A 418 -27.76 12.70 16.68
N LYS A 419 -26.49 12.94 17.05
CA LYS A 419 -26.12 14.00 18.02
C LYS A 419 -25.52 15.21 17.30
N ILE A 420 -25.65 16.38 17.94
CA ILE A 420 -25.13 17.65 17.41
C ILE A 420 -23.60 17.67 17.42
N GLY A 421 -22.96 16.98 18.37
CA GLY A 421 -21.51 16.94 18.49
C GLY A 421 -21.03 16.36 19.81
N LEU A 422 -19.75 16.55 20.09
CA LEU A 422 -19.08 16.14 21.33
C LEU A 422 -18.46 17.33 22.05
N LYS A 423 -18.52 17.29 23.38
CA LYS A 423 -17.87 18.23 24.29
C LYS A 423 -16.90 17.48 25.17
N PHE A 424 -15.64 17.94 25.24
CA PHE A 424 -14.57 17.37 26.05
C PHE A 424 -14.19 18.37 27.15
N LYS A 425 -14.16 17.93 28.40
CA LYS A 425 -13.62 18.73 29.51
C LYS A 425 -12.10 18.63 29.53
N LEU A 426 -11.43 19.77 29.57
CA LEU A 426 -9.98 19.86 29.73
C LEU A 426 -9.65 19.86 31.23
N ASP A 427 -8.50 19.33 31.59
CA ASP A 427 -7.94 19.35 32.94
C ASP A 427 -7.05 20.58 33.20
N PHE A 428 -7.03 21.51 32.26
CA PHE A 428 -6.38 22.81 32.33
C PHE A 428 -7.27 23.87 31.67
N ASN A 429 -7.07 25.14 32.02
CA ASN A 429 -7.74 26.23 31.38
C ASN A 429 -6.95 26.75 30.18
N LEU A 430 -7.66 27.10 29.12
CA LEU A 430 -7.13 27.87 28.00
C LEU A 430 -7.22 29.34 28.32
N GLU A 431 -6.11 30.05 28.17
CA GLU A 431 -6.03 31.45 28.52
C GLU A 431 -6.56 32.37 27.39
N LYS A 432 -7.02 33.53 27.75
CA LYS A 432 -7.43 34.56 26.78
C LYS A 432 -6.27 34.94 25.87
N ASP A 433 -6.56 35.13 24.58
CA ASP A 433 -5.62 35.44 23.50
C ASP A 433 -4.58 34.34 23.18
N GLU A 434 -4.75 33.16 23.74
CA GLU A 434 -3.92 31.99 23.42
C GLU A 434 -4.28 31.38 22.06
N GLU A 435 -3.30 30.96 21.31
CA GLU A 435 -3.48 30.14 20.12
C GLU A 435 -3.35 28.65 20.49
N VAL A 436 -4.39 27.88 20.18
CA VAL A 436 -4.52 26.46 20.54
C VAL A 436 -4.47 25.64 19.28
N LYS A 437 -3.56 24.67 19.22
CA LYS A 437 -3.49 23.68 18.13
C LYS A 437 -4.39 22.50 18.45
N ILE A 438 -5.14 22.05 17.46
CA ILE A 438 -6.09 20.95 17.58
C ILE A 438 -5.89 19.99 16.44
N LYS A 439 -5.77 18.70 16.78
CA LYS A 439 -5.78 17.58 15.83
C LYS A 439 -7.03 16.74 16.09
N VAL A 440 -7.76 16.41 15.03
CA VAL A 440 -8.93 15.52 15.07
C VAL A 440 -8.77 14.44 14.02
N GLU A 441 -8.83 13.21 14.43
CA GLU A 441 -8.78 12.04 13.55
C GLU A 441 -10.09 11.27 13.60
N GLY A 442 -10.48 10.71 12.46
CA GLY A 442 -11.71 9.95 12.40
C GLY A 442 -12.02 9.42 11.00
N ARG A 443 -13.25 8.94 10.84
CA ARG A 443 -13.79 8.42 9.59
C ARG A 443 -15.18 8.98 9.34
N SER A 444 -15.52 9.24 8.08
CA SER A 444 -16.87 9.64 7.70
C SER A 444 -17.41 8.77 6.57
N LYS A 445 -18.72 8.51 6.61
CA LYS A 445 -19.47 7.96 5.50
C LYS A 445 -20.41 9.07 5.01
N GLY A 446 -20.07 9.62 3.84
CA GLY A 446 -20.72 10.81 3.33
C GLY A 446 -19.78 12.02 3.32
N SER A 447 -20.33 13.20 3.10
CA SER A 447 -19.58 14.43 2.85
C SER A 447 -20.01 15.52 3.82
N TYR A 448 -19.14 15.88 4.78
CA TYR A 448 -19.48 16.76 5.89
C TYR A 448 -18.38 17.76 6.22
N GLY A 449 -18.77 18.79 6.99
CA GLY A 449 -17.86 19.66 7.72
C GLY A 449 -18.12 19.61 9.22
N PHE A 450 -17.11 19.96 10.01
CA PHE A 450 -17.24 20.19 11.44
C PHE A 450 -17.03 21.65 11.77
N ARG A 451 -17.60 22.05 12.93
CA ARG A 451 -17.18 23.24 13.65
C ARG A 451 -16.40 22.81 14.88
N ILE A 452 -15.20 23.32 15.04
CA ILE A 452 -14.36 23.13 16.21
C ILE A 452 -14.25 24.46 16.92
N LEU A 453 -14.53 24.49 18.21
CA LEU A 453 -14.54 25.72 19.04
C LEU A 453 -14.23 25.36 20.49
N THR A 454 -14.03 26.39 21.33
CA THR A 454 -13.90 26.25 22.78
C THR A 454 -15.06 26.92 23.52
N ASN A 455 -15.39 26.40 24.70
CA ASN A 455 -16.46 26.91 25.57
C ASN A 455 -15.97 27.04 27.01
N ASP A 456 -16.67 27.92 27.80
CA ASP A 456 -16.57 27.97 29.25
C ASP A 456 -17.44 26.91 29.96
N ASP A 457 -17.43 26.90 31.28
CA ASP A 457 -18.27 26.03 32.11
C ASP A 457 -19.77 26.25 31.94
N GLU A 458 -20.19 27.46 31.58
CA GLU A 458 -21.58 27.82 31.34
C GLU A 458 -22.04 27.43 29.92
N GLY A 459 -21.12 27.03 29.05
CA GLY A 459 -21.40 26.60 27.67
C GLY A 459 -21.34 27.75 26.66
N ASN A 460 -20.89 28.94 27.05
CA ASN A 460 -20.72 30.07 26.14
C ASN A 460 -19.51 29.81 25.23
N LYS A 461 -19.62 30.21 23.95
CA LYS A 461 -18.51 30.14 23.01
C LYS A 461 -17.40 31.13 23.40
N THR A 462 -16.18 30.60 23.56
CA THR A 462 -15.02 31.36 24.04
C THR A 462 -13.90 31.47 22.99
N SER A 463 -14.08 30.94 21.78
CA SER A 463 -13.19 31.13 20.63
C SER A 463 -13.98 31.38 19.36
N ASP A 464 -13.32 31.87 18.31
CA ASP A 464 -13.87 31.70 16.97
C ASP A 464 -13.95 30.22 16.64
N TYR A 465 -14.78 29.85 15.70
CA TYR A 465 -14.86 28.44 15.28
C TYR A 465 -14.05 28.21 14.01
N TYR A 466 -13.40 27.05 13.95
CA TYR A 466 -12.86 26.53 12.71
C TYR A 466 -13.93 25.70 12.00
N TYR A 467 -14.07 25.88 10.69
CA TYR A 467 -14.93 25.09 9.84
C TYR A 467 -14.08 24.25 8.88
N THR A 468 -14.20 22.94 8.97
CA THR A 468 -13.34 22.02 8.20
C THR A 468 -13.64 21.99 6.70
N GLY A 469 -14.75 22.62 6.24
CA GLY A 469 -15.21 22.42 4.89
C GLY A 469 -15.81 21.01 4.69
N LYS A 470 -15.81 20.55 3.46
CA LYS A 470 -16.38 19.27 3.08
C LYS A 470 -15.34 18.15 3.27
N ILE A 471 -15.53 17.31 4.29
CA ILE A 471 -14.78 16.06 4.45
C ILE A 471 -15.47 14.99 3.63
N GLU A 472 -14.74 14.34 2.75
CA GLU A 472 -15.27 13.29 1.90
C GLU A 472 -15.27 11.92 2.60
N ASN A 473 -15.96 10.95 2.00
CA ASN A 473 -16.08 9.60 2.52
C ASN A 473 -14.71 8.95 2.76
N GLY A 474 -14.47 8.41 3.94
CA GLY A 474 -13.22 7.75 4.32
C GLY A 474 -12.59 8.32 5.61
N SER A 475 -11.35 7.94 5.87
CA SER A 475 -10.56 8.45 7.00
C SER A 475 -10.16 9.91 6.78
N PHE A 476 -10.14 10.68 7.85
CA PHE A 476 -9.71 12.07 7.83
C PHE A 476 -8.79 12.41 9.00
N GLU A 477 -7.90 13.36 8.78
CA GLU A 477 -7.11 14.04 9.79
C GLU A 477 -7.23 15.54 9.60
N ILE A 478 -7.59 16.25 10.66
CA ILE A 478 -7.74 17.71 10.68
C ILE A 478 -6.71 18.26 11.65
N ASN A 479 -5.81 19.09 11.14
CA ASN A 479 -4.90 19.88 11.95
C ASN A 479 -5.29 21.36 11.79
N THR A 480 -5.59 22.03 12.90
CA THR A 480 -6.01 23.43 12.91
C THR A 480 -5.54 24.16 14.16
N SER A 481 -5.68 25.47 14.16
CA SER A 481 -5.53 26.29 15.37
C SER A 481 -6.73 27.20 15.57
N LEU A 482 -7.00 27.51 16.84
CA LEU A 482 -8.04 28.45 17.26
C LEU A 482 -7.42 29.51 18.14
N LYS A 483 -7.85 30.77 17.99
CA LYS A 483 -7.58 31.83 18.95
C LYS A 483 -8.68 31.84 20.03
N VAL A 484 -8.28 31.72 21.29
CA VAL A 484 -9.17 31.76 22.45
C VAL A 484 -9.44 33.19 22.80
N ASN A 485 -10.72 33.60 22.83
CA ASN A 485 -11.15 34.99 23.11
C ASN A 485 -11.44 35.23 24.59
N GLU A 486 -11.81 34.17 25.32
CA GLU A 486 -12.07 34.18 26.77
C GLU A 486 -11.60 32.87 27.38
N ILE A 487 -11.35 32.80 28.68
CA ILE A 487 -10.92 31.61 29.41
C ILE A 487 -11.86 30.43 29.11
N SER A 488 -11.28 29.29 28.76
CA SER A 488 -12.01 28.09 28.32
C SER A 488 -11.47 26.85 29.00
N ASN A 489 -12.36 25.90 29.26
CA ASN A 489 -12.01 24.59 29.81
C ASN A 489 -12.70 23.44 29.08
N TYR A 490 -13.28 23.71 27.91
CA TYR A 490 -13.86 22.69 27.03
C TYR A 490 -13.46 22.89 25.59
N LEU A 491 -13.17 21.76 24.92
CA LEU A 491 -13.11 21.64 23.47
C LEU A 491 -14.46 21.10 22.97
N VAL A 492 -14.99 21.69 21.92
CA VAL A 492 -16.29 21.31 21.32
C VAL A 492 -16.11 21.03 19.83
N ILE A 493 -16.53 19.84 19.40
CA ILE A 493 -16.61 19.45 17.99
C ILE A 493 -18.09 19.19 17.67
N ARG A 494 -18.64 19.94 16.72
CA ARG A 494 -20.08 19.84 16.41
C ARG A 494 -20.38 19.98 14.93
N ARG A 495 -21.53 19.45 14.51
CA ARG A 495 -22.07 19.57 13.15
C ARG A 495 -22.49 21.01 12.84
N PRO A 496 -22.41 21.48 11.58
CA PRO A 496 -23.15 22.66 11.15
C PRO A 496 -24.66 22.40 11.21
N MET A 497 -25.43 23.40 11.61
CA MET A 497 -26.90 23.29 11.72
C MET A 497 -27.65 23.03 10.41
N SER A 498 -26.99 23.14 9.26
CA SER A 498 -27.59 23.06 7.92
C SER A 498 -27.49 21.71 7.22
N THR A 499 -26.97 20.66 7.87
CA THR A 499 -26.79 19.35 7.24
C THR A 499 -27.95 18.40 7.55
N ILE A 500 -28.74 18.08 6.52
CA ILE A 500 -30.01 17.32 6.64
C ILE A 500 -29.81 15.81 6.53
N ASN A 501 -28.72 15.29 5.91
CA ASN A 501 -28.44 13.87 5.77
C ASN A 501 -27.00 13.55 6.15
N ILE A 502 -26.80 12.98 7.32
CA ILE A 502 -25.50 12.45 7.78
C ILE A 502 -25.65 10.95 7.96
N ASP A 503 -24.87 10.15 7.19
CA ASP A 503 -24.94 8.71 7.31
C ASP A 503 -24.15 8.21 8.53
N LYS A 504 -22.89 8.63 8.69
CA LYS A 504 -22.08 8.24 9.85
C LYS A 504 -20.78 9.05 9.98
N ILE A 505 -20.44 9.49 11.20
CA ILE A 505 -19.14 10.04 11.55
C ILE A 505 -18.61 9.31 12.78
N ILE A 506 -17.36 8.86 12.72
CA ILE A 506 -16.65 8.24 13.83
C ILE A 506 -15.43 9.11 14.12
N LEU A 507 -15.28 9.54 15.38
CA LEU A 507 -14.07 10.18 15.87
C LEU A 507 -13.21 9.14 16.60
N SER A 508 -11.94 9.02 16.20
CA SER A 508 -10.99 8.05 16.73
C SER A 508 -10.03 8.68 17.73
N ASN A 509 -9.57 9.91 17.47
CA ASN A 509 -8.62 10.61 18.32
C ASN A 509 -8.84 12.12 18.26
N VAL A 510 -8.64 12.81 19.38
CA VAL A 510 -8.66 14.28 19.47
C VAL A 510 -7.48 14.72 20.33
N GLU A 511 -6.61 15.57 19.79
CA GLU A 511 -5.48 16.14 20.53
C GLU A 511 -5.64 17.66 20.61
N ILE A 512 -5.28 18.22 21.74
CA ILE A 512 -5.20 19.66 21.99
C ILE A 512 -3.84 20.04 22.57
N GLU A 513 -3.21 21.03 22.02
CA GLU A 513 -1.93 21.58 22.49
C GLU A 513 -2.04 23.08 22.65
N ALA A 514 -1.81 23.54 23.86
CA ALA A 514 -1.85 24.93 24.28
C ALA A 514 -0.60 25.26 25.12
N LYS A 515 -0.36 26.53 25.40
CA LYS A 515 0.73 26.92 26.32
C LYS A 515 0.53 26.36 27.72
N SER A 516 -0.73 26.27 28.15
CA SER A 516 -1.16 25.76 29.46
C SER A 516 -1.14 24.24 29.57
N GLY A 517 -1.07 23.50 28.45
CA GLY A 517 -0.99 22.03 28.48
C GLY A 517 -1.19 21.36 27.12
N LYS A 518 -0.92 20.06 27.10
CA LYS A 518 -1.20 19.18 25.96
C LYS A 518 -1.98 17.96 26.45
N LYS A 519 -3.02 17.58 25.70
CA LYS A 519 -3.85 16.43 26.03
C LYS A 519 -4.29 15.69 24.77
N SER A 520 -4.23 14.37 24.82
CA SER A 520 -4.92 13.46 23.92
C SER A 520 -6.22 13.02 24.58
N LEU A 521 -7.33 13.18 23.87
CA LEU A 521 -8.68 12.96 24.36
C LEU A 521 -9.30 11.75 23.67
N SER A 522 -9.71 10.75 24.46
CA SER A 522 -10.45 9.61 23.95
C SER A 522 -11.92 10.01 23.69
N PRO A 523 -12.41 10.02 22.44
CA PRO A 523 -13.81 10.35 22.17
C PRO A 523 -14.80 9.49 22.96
N LYS A 524 -14.55 8.19 23.08
CA LYS A 524 -15.44 7.24 23.75
C LYS A 524 -15.44 7.39 25.28
N LYS A 525 -14.30 7.69 25.89
CA LYS A 525 -14.15 7.77 27.35
C LYS A 525 -14.47 9.17 27.89
N GLU A 526 -14.08 10.21 27.18
CA GLU A 526 -14.07 11.59 27.68
C GLU A 526 -15.06 12.50 26.94
N GLY A 527 -15.52 12.09 25.73
CA GLY A 527 -16.49 12.86 24.95
C GLY A 527 -17.90 12.76 25.54
N LYS A 528 -18.56 13.92 25.72
CA LYS A 528 -19.98 13.99 26.10
C LYS A 528 -20.78 14.48 24.91
N PHE A 529 -21.88 13.79 24.61
CA PHE A 529 -22.77 14.20 23.53
C PHE A 529 -23.41 15.57 23.85
N ILE A 530 -23.56 16.37 22.81
CA ILE A 530 -24.36 17.59 22.81
C ILE A 530 -25.69 17.20 22.18
N GLU A 531 -26.79 17.38 22.93
CA GLU A 531 -28.17 17.09 22.49
C GLU A 531 -28.74 18.21 21.62
#